data_383338a7fa2d4f583ad93a6ef8ce7454
#
_entry.id   383338a7fa2d4f583ad93a6ef8ce7454
#
_cell.length_a   1.000
_cell.length_b   1.000
_cell.length_c   1.000
_cell.angle_alpha   90.00
_cell.angle_beta   90.00
_cell.angle_gamma   90.00
#
_symmetry.space_group_name_H-M   'P 1'
#
loop_
_entity.id
_entity.type
_entity.pdbx_description
1 polymer ?
#
loop_
_entity_poly.entity_id
_entity_poly.type
_entity_poly.pdbx_seq_one_letter_code
_entity_poly.pdbx_strand_id
1 'polypeptide(L)'
;MQAMCQARQKQVRKGRSMDIVYEDKRIVVAVKPAGVVSVDQPGGMPALLRQTLHTACIRTVHRLDAPVAGLMVFARSAYADGELSRQIREGEFEKTYLAVVQGMPKADEGELTDLLGRDKTRRMTYVAEGPGKDVREARLRYRVLDRRAGCALVRVRLLTGRTHQIRVQFASRGMPLVGDRRYGDAADADTPIALWSAGLAFRHPETGKAMAFELAPPQETPWSWFQA
;
A
#
# COMPACT_ATOMS: atom_id res chain seq x y z
N MET A 1 14.07 -23.29 14.50
CA MET A 1 13.58 -23.65 13.15
C MET A 1 12.05 -23.59 13.22
N GLN A 2 11.45 -22.42 12.97
CA GLN A 2 10.00 -22.24 12.96
C GLN A 2 9.50 -22.39 11.53
N ALA A 3 8.66 -23.37 11.30
CA ALA A 3 8.05 -23.64 10.00
C ALA A 3 7.10 -22.48 9.64
N MET A 4 7.48 -21.67 8.67
CA MET A 4 6.60 -20.70 8.00
C MET A 4 5.53 -21.51 7.25
N CYS A 5 4.30 -21.45 7.72
CA CYS A 5 3.15 -22.01 7.01
C CYS A 5 2.87 -21.14 5.78
N GLN A 6 3.42 -21.51 4.62
CA GLN A 6 3.08 -20.92 3.34
C GLN A 6 1.60 -21.24 3.04
N ALA A 7 0.75 -20.23 3.06
CA ALA A 7 -0.61 -20.36 2.57
C ALA A 7 -0.54 -20.68 1.06
N ARG A 8 -1.12 -21.81 0.65
CA ARG A 8 -1.20 -22.24 -0.77
C ARG A 8 -1.83 -21.11 -1.59
N GLN A 9 -1.08 -20.62 -2.57
CA GLN A 9 -1.58 -19.72 -3.62
C GLN A 9 -2.75 -20.41 -4.33
N LYS A 10 -3.97 -19.91 -4.11
CA LYS A 10 -5.10 -20.24 -4.97
C LYS A 10 -4.93 -19.46 -6.27
N GLN A 11 -5.00 -20.15 -7.40
CA GLN A 11 -4.98 -19.55 -8.74
C GLN A 11 -5.98 -18.40 -8.86
N VAL A 12 -5.48 -17.24 -9.30
CA VAL A 12 -6.27 -16.05 -9.60
C VAL A 12 -7.31 -16.39 -10.68
N ARG A 13 -8.59 -16.31 -10.34
CA ARG A 13 -9.68 -16.46 -11.30
C ARG A 13 -9.82 -15.15 -12.11
N LYS A 14 -9.38 -15.16 -13.37
CA LYS A 14 -9.61 -14.08 -14.34
C LYS A 14 -11.08 -14.06 -14.79
N GLY A 15 -11.79 -13.02 -14.43
CA GLY A 15 -13.13 -12.68 -14.91
C GLY A 15 -13.75 -11.65 -13.96
N ARG A 16 -14.34 -10.58 -14.40
CA ARG A 16 -15.00 -9.43 -13.65
C ARG A 16 -15.20 -9.53 -12.11
N SER A 17 -14.55 -10.48 -11.43
CA SER A 17 -14.53 -10.70 -10.00
C SER A 17 -13.23 -10.14 -9.42
N MET A 18 -13.32 -9.55 -8.23
CA MET A 18 -12.17 -9.06 -7.46
C MET A 18 -11.16 -10.19 -7.25
N ASP A 19 -9.86 -9.89 -7.44
CA ASP A 19 -8.78 -10.84 -7.17
C ASP A 19 -8.65 -11.05 -5.65
N ILE A 20 -9.22 -12.15 -5.16
CA ILE A 20 -9.19 -12.55 -3.75
C ILE A 20 -8.01 -13.50 -3.52
N VAL A 21 -7.09 -13.07 -2.63
CA VAL A 21 -5.88 -13.82 -2.26
C VAL A 21 -6.17 -14.78 -1.10
N TYR A 22 -6.99 -14.34 -0.15
CA TYR A 22 -7.39 -15.13 1.01
C TYR A 22 -8.78 -14.72 1.49
N GLU A 23 -9.53 -15.69 1.98
CA GLU A 23 -10.86 -15.47 2.55
C GLU A 23 -11.13 -16.48 3.66
N ASP A 24 -11.72 -15.99 4.76
CA ASP A 24 -12.34 -16.80 5.80
C ASP A 24 -13.56 -16.07 6.42
N LYS A 25 -14.03 -16.55 7.57
CA LYS A 25 -15.18 -15.95 8.27
C LYS A 25 -14.89 -14.56 8.84
N ARG A 26 -13.61 -14.19 9.07
CA ARG A 26 -13.20 -12.98 9.78
C ARG A 26 -12.56 -11.93 8.89
N ILE A 27 -11.84 -12.34 7.87
CA ILE A 27 -11.09 -11.45 6.99
C ILE A 27 -11.20 -11.84 5.52
N VAL A 28 -10.93 -10.88 4.66
CA VAL A 28 -10.62 -11.09 3.25
C VAL A 28 -9.38 -10.29 2.87
N VAL A 29 -8.43 -10.93 2.19
CA VAL A 29 -7.28 -10.26 1.56
C VAL A 29 -7.52 -10.25 0.06
N ALA A 30 -7.53 -9.06 -0.54
CA ALA A 30 -7.83 -8.88 -1.95
C ALA A 30 -6.86 -7.88 -2.59
N VAL A 31 -6.75 -7.95 -3.91
CA VAL A 31 -5.98 -6.97 -4.70
C VAL A 31 -6.90 -5.81 -5.05
N LYS A 32 -6.55 -4.61 -4.58
CA LYS A 32 -7.23 -3.39 -5.00
C LYS A 32 -6.71 -2.98 -6.39
N PRO A 33 -7.56 -2.83 -7.40
CA PRO A 33 -7.15 -2.27 -8.68
C PRO A 33 -6.82 -0.77 -8.58
N ALA A 34 -5.97 -0.28 -9.47
CA ALA A 34 -5.79 1.15 -9.66
C ALA A 34 -7.12 1.82 -10.07
N GLY A 35 -7.33 3.04 -9.59
CA GLY A 35 -8.57 3.80 -9.84
C GLY A 35 -9.72 3.51 -8.88
N VAL A 36 -9.75 2.35 -8.23
CA VAL A 36 -10.77 1.99 -7.22
C VAL A 36 -10.41 2.61 -5.87
N VAL A 37 -11.42 3.17 -5.19
CA VAL A 37 -11.24 3.73 -3.84
C VAL A 37 -11.30 2.67 -2.76
N SER A 38 -10.55 2.86 -1.69
CA SER A 38 -10.47 1.91 -0.56
C SER A 38 -11.65 2.00 0.40
N VAL A 39 -12.41 3.11 0.36
CA VAL A 39 -13.48 3.40 1.32
C VAL A 39 -14.83 2.87 0.88
N ASP A 40 -15.77 2.77 1.84
CA ASP A 40 -17.11 2.28 1.60
C ASP A 40 -17.97 3.36 0.92
N GLN A 41 -18.07 3.23 -0.39
CA GLN A 41 -18.94 4.03 -1.27
C GLN A 41 -19.27 3.21 -2.53
N PRO A 42 -20.25 3.62 -3.35
CA PRO A 42 -20.54 2.96 -4.62
C PRO A 42 -19.27 2.82 -5.49
N GLY A 43 -18.99 1.59 -5.96
CA GLY A 43 -17.77 1.28 -6.72
C GLY A 43 -16.47 1.23 -5.92
N GLY A 44 -16.50 1.43 -4.61
CA GLY A 44 -15.34 1.25 -3.72
C GLY A 44 -15.14 -0.22 -3.35
N MET A 45 -13.93 -0.53 -2.84
CA MET A 45 -13.53 -1.89 -2.50
C MET A 45 -14.54 -2.65 -1.62
N PRO A 46 -15.07 -2.08 -0.51
CA PRO A 46 -16.06 -2.79 0.29
C PRO A 46 -17.35 -3.14 -0.46
N ALA A 47 -17.84 -2.23 -1.32
CA ALA A 47 -19.03 -2.48 -2.11
C ALA A 47 -18.81 -3.61 -3.13
N LEU A 48 -17.66 -3.60 -3.83
CA LEU A 48 -17.30 -4.63 -4.78
C LEU A 48 -17.11 -6.01 -4.11
N LEU A 49 -16.43 -6.04 -2.96
CA LEU A 49 -16.25 -7.29 -2.20
C LEU A 49 -17.57 -7.84 -1.65
N ARG A 50 -18.49 -6.99 -1.19
CA ARG A 50 -19.84 -7.45 -0.76
C ARG A 50 -20.58 -8.13 -1.90
N GLN A 51 -20.52 -7.57 -3.10
CA GLN A 51 -21.13 -8.18 -4.29
C GLN A 51 -20.48 -9.52 -4.66
N THR A 52 -19.13 -9.55 -4.68
CA THR A 52 -18.37 -10.76 -5.08
C THR A 52 -18.53 -11.92 -4.08
N LEU A 53 -18.57 -11.61 -2.78
CA LEU A 53 -18.60 -12.60 -1.69
C LEU A 53 -20.03 -12.87 -1.16
N HIS A 54 -21.06 -12.22 -1.73
CA HIS A 54 -22.44 -12.32 -1.26
C HIS A 54 -22.57 -12.13 0.27
N THR A 55 -21.87 -11.12 0.82
CA THR A 55 -21.83 -10.83 2.25
C THR A 55 -22.27 -9.40 2.55
N ALA A 56 -22.93 -9.19 3.68
CA ALA A 56 -23.38 -7.85 4.09
C ALA A 56 -22.26 -7.01 4.74
N CYS A 57 -21.23 -7.66 5.33
CA CYS A 57 -20.25 -6.97 6.15
C CYS A 57 -18.85 -7.06 5.57
N ILE A 58 -18.36 -5.95 5.02
CA ILE A 58 -16.94 -5.72 4.67
C ILE A 58 -16.55 -4.34 5.22
N ARG A 59 -15.50 -4.30 6.04
CA ARG A 59 -14.98 -3.10 6.70
C ARG A 59 -13.57 -2.81 6.26
N THR A 60 -13.28 -1.54 6.00
CA THR A 60 -11.96 -1.06 5.60
C THR A 60 -11.05 -0.88 6.82
N VAL A 61 -10.04 -1.69 6.95
CA VAL A 61 -9.05 -1.65 8.06
C VAL A 61 -7.95 -0.61 7.78
N HIS A 62 -7.48 -0.56 6.55
CA HIS A 62 -6.48 0.42 6.08
C HIS A 62 -6.79 0.86 4.65
N ARG A 63 -6.06 1.85 4.16
CA ARG A 63 -6.36 2.45 2.86
C ARG A 63 -5.12 2.50 1.96
N LEU A 64 -5.36 2.36 0.67
CA LEU A 64 -4.48 2.78 -0.41
C LEU A 64 -5.11 4.01 -1.10
N ASP A 65 -4.26 4.86 -1.67
CA ASP A 65 -4.73 5.97 -2.53
C ASP A 65 -5.45 5.38 -3.76
N ALA A 66 -6.39 6.12 -4.35
CA ALA A 66 -7.15 5.63 -5.49
C ALA A 66 -6.28 5.11 -6.65
N PRO A 67 -5.21 5.82 -7.08
CA PRO A 67 -4.36 5.34 -8.17
C PRO A 67 -3.43 4.18 -7.78
N VAL A 68 -3.22 3.91 -6.49
CA VAL A 68 -2.33 2.84 -6.00
C VAL A 68 -3.05 1.51 -6.00
N ALA A 69 -2.39 0.47 -6.50
CA ALA A 69 -2.91 -0.89 -6.54
C ALA A 69 -2.15 -1.83 -5.57
N GLY A 70 -2.65 -3.05 -5.39
CA GLY A 70 -2.03 -4.11 -4.60
C GLY A 70 -2.84 -4.60 -3.42
N LEU A 71 -2.19 -5.30 -2.51
CA LEU A 71 -2.82 -6.02 -1.41
C LEU A 71 -3.50 -5.11 -0.40
N MET A 72 -4.73 -5.47 -0.04
CA MET A 72 -5.47 -4.92 1.09
C MET A 72 -6.14 -6.04 1.89
N VAL A 73 -6.22 -5.87 3.21
CA VAL A 73 -7.05 -6.70 4.08
C VAL A 73 -8.30 -5.93 4.49
N PHE A 74 -9.43 -6.65 4.53
CA PHE A 74 -10.73 -6.15 4.97
C PHE A 74 -11.25 -7.06 6.08
N ALA A 75 -11.92 -6.48 7.07
CA ALA A 75 -12.57 -7.22 8.12
C ALA A 75 -14.02 -7.57 7.74
N ARG A 76 -14.50 -8.73 8.16
CA ARG A 76 -15.86 -9.23 7.94
C ARG A 76 -16.74 -9.12 9.19
N SER A 77 -16.25 -8.49 10.23
CA SER A 77 -17.01 -8.19 11.46
C SER A 77 -16.42 -6.99 12.17
N ALA A 78 -17.18 -6.36 13.09
CA ALA A 78 -16.70 -5.27 13.93
C ALA A 78 -15.57 -5.72 14.85
N TYR A 79 -15.61 -6.95 15.36
CA TYR A 79 -14.55 -7.54 16.17
C TYR A 79 -13.22 -7.62 15.40
N ALA A 80 -13.25 -8.21 14.19
CA ALA A 80 -12.05 -8.33 13.37
C ALA A 80 -11.49 -6.96 12.95
N ASP A 81 -12.36 -5.98 12.65
CA ASP A 81 -11.96 -4.60 12.37
C ASP A 81 -11.26 -3.95 13.57
N GLY A 82 -11.84 -4.08 14.77
CA GLY A 82 -11.26 -3.58 16.01
C GLY A 82 -9.88 -4.15 16.29
N GLU A 83 -9.72 -5.47 16.13
CA GLU A 83 -8.47 -6.18 16.41
C GLU A 83 -7.37 -5.82 15.39
N LEU A 84 -7.68 -5.81 14.09
CA LEU A 84 -6.71 -5.40 13.07
C LEU A 84 -6.35 -3.90 13.19
N SER A 85 -7.30 -3.05 13.56
CA SER A 85 -7.05 -1.63 13.83
C SER A 85 -6.16 -1.44 15.06
N ARG A 86 -6.30 -2.29 16.10
CA ARG A 86 -5.38 -2.31 17.25
C ARG A 86 -3.97 -2.63 16.82
N GLN A 87 -3.77 -3.72 16.06
CA GLN A 87 -2.46 -4.12 15.54
C GLN A 87 -1.79 -3.01 14.72
N ILE A 88 -2.57 -2.26 13.90
CA ILE A 88 -2.04 -1.11 13.17
C ILE A 88 -1.56 -0.01 14.11
N ARG A 89 -2.32 0.32 15.16
CA ARG A 89 -1.92 1.37 16.13
C ARG A 89 -0.71 0.97 16.94
N GLU A 90 -0.56 -0.31 17.26
CA GLU A 90 0.55 -0.86 18.06
C GLU A 90 1.80 -1.20 17.24
N GLY A 91 1.72 -1.04 15.90
CA GLY A 91 2.85 -1.32 15.00
C GLY A 91 3.10 -2.81 14.74
N GLU A 92 2.15 -3.66 15.10
CA GLU A 92 2.19 -5.13 14.87
C GLU A 92 1.72 -5.52 13.46
N PHE A 93 1.16 -4.56 12.71
CA PHE A 93 0.69 -4.76 11.34
C PHE A 93 1.71 -4.18 10.36
N GLU A 94 2.38 -5.04 9.61
CA GLU A 94 3.41 -4.63 8.65
C GLU A 94 2.81 -4.42 7.25
N LYS A 95 3.26 -3.36 6.59
CA LYS A 95 2.92 -3.00 5.21
C LYS A 95 4.18 -2.79 4.41
N THR A 96 4.34 -3.59 3.37
CA THR A 96 5.47 -3.50 2.45
C THR A 96 4.98 -3.06 1.07
N TYR A 97 5.68 -2.10 0.49
CA TYR A 97 5.41 -1.59 -0.84
C TYR A 97 6.61 -1.79 -1.74
N LEU A 98 6.34 -1.88 -3.03
CA LEU A 98 7.33 -1.64 -4.07
C LEU A 98 7.02 -0.30 -4.74
N ALA A 99 8.06 0.47 -5.03
CA ALA A 99 7.92 1.73 -5.75
C ALA A 99 9.07 1.89 -6.74
N VAL A 100 8.79 2.53 -7.88
CA VAL A 100 9.84 3.00 -8.79
C VAL A 100 9.93 4.51 -8.61
N VAL A 101 11.10 4.98 -8.18
CA VAL A 101 11.38 6.41 -7.98
C VAL A 101 12.26 6.92 -9.12
N GLN A 102 12.03 8.16 -9.54
CA GLN A 102 12.93 8.89 -10.44
C GLN A 102 14.19 9.29 -9.65
N GLY A 103 15.35 9.22 -10.28
CA GLY A 103 16.62 9.44 -9.61
C GLY A 103 17.09 8.21 -8.83
N MET A 104 18.20 8.38 -8.14
CA MET A 104 18.91 7.29 -7.45
C MET A 104 19.15 7.68 -6.00
N PRO A 105 18.56 6.98 -5.03
CA PRO A 105 18.91 7.14 -3.63
C PRO A 105 20.43 6.93 -3.44
N LYS A 106 21.07 7.82 -2.67
CA LYS A 106 22.52 7.75 -2.43
C LYS A 106 22.93 6.50 -1.67
N ALA A 107 22.09 6.03 -0.76
CA ALA A 107 22.31 4.83 0.03
C ALA A 107 21.39 3.70 -0.44
N ASP A 108 21.85 2.45 -0.31
CA ASP A 108 21.06 1.26 -0.68
C ASP A 108 19.90 1.01 0.26
N GLU A 109 19.98 1.52 1.47
CA GLU A 109 18.90 1.48 2.46
C GLU A 109 18.92 2.72 3.35
N GLY A 110 17.77 3.04 3.94
CA GLY A 110 17.65 4.17 4.83
C GLY A 110 16.28 4.28 5.48
N GLU A 111 16.19 5.23 6.41
CA GLU A 111 14.94 5.64 7.04
C GLU A 111 14.63 7.09 6.65
N LEU A 112 13.39 7.35 6.24
CA LEU A 112 12.89 8.69 6.00
C LEU A 112 11.97 9.08 7.15
N THR A 113 12.30 10.18 7.83
CA THR A 113 11.51 10.76 8.90
C THR A 113 11.19 12.21 8.56
N ASP A 114 9.92 12.56 8.52
CA ASP A 114 9.44 13.91 8.21
C ASP A 114 8.20 14.24 9.05
N LEU A 115 7.95 15.52 9.23
CA LEU A 115 6.66 16.04 9.68
C LEU A 115 5.77 16.29 8.47
N LEU A 116 4.62 15.63 8.40
CA LEU A 116 3.69 15.76 7.28
C LEU A 116 2.45 16.55 7.69
N GLY A 117 2.19 17.64 6.98
CA GLY A 117 0.97 18.41 7.04
C GLY A 117 0.04 18.08 5.85
N ARG A 118 -1.26 18.41 5.98
CA ARG A 118 -2.24 18.19 4.92
C ARG A 118 -2.94 19.50 4.53
N ASP A 119 -2.79 19.89 3.28
CA ASP A 119 -3.62 20.90 2.63
C ASP A 119 -4.94 20.25 2.19
N LYS A 120 -6.03 20.57 2.91
CA LYS A 120 -7.37 20.02 2.63
C LYS A 120 -7.97 20.58 1.34
N THR A 121 -7.64 21.83 1.00
CA THR A 121 -8.14 22.54 -0.18
C THR A 121 -7.53 21.95 -1.45
N ARG A 122 -6.22 21.81 -1.48
CA ARG A 122 -5.48 21.21 -2.60
C ARG A 122 -5.52 19.68 -2.57
N ARG A 123 -6.02 19.08 -1.49
CA ARG A 123 -5.98 17.63 -1.22
C ARG A 123 -4.56 17.04 -1.33
N MET A 124 -3.56 17.83 -0.93
CA MET A 124 -2.14 17.46 -0.95
C MET A 124 -1.60 17.27 0.45
N THR A 125 -0.58 16.44 0.57
CA THR A 125 0.27 16.33 1.76
C THR A 125 1.59 17.03 1.45
N TYR A 126 2.20 17.67 2.43
CA TYR A 126 3.48 18.37 2.28
C TYR A 126 4.37 18.08 3.49
N VAL A 127 5.68 18.23 3.31
CA VAL A 127 6.65 18.20 4.40
C VAL A 127 6.60 19.56 5.11
N ALA A 128 6.26 19.55 6.40
CA ALA A 128 6.19 20.75 7.22
C ALA A 128 7.55 21.04 7.86
N GLU A 129 7.89 22.32 8.00
CA GLU A 129 9.12 22.78 8.65
C GLU A 129 9.11 22.62 10.18
N GLY A 130 7.92 22.46 10.77
CA GLY A 130 7.76 22.32 12.21
C GLY A 130 6.42 21.69 12.63
N PRO A 131 6.22 21.47 13.93
CA PRO A 131 4.97 20.93 14.46
C PRO A 131 3.79 21.89 14.25
N GLY A 132 2.58 21.35 14.07
CA GLY A 132 1.36 22.09 13.86
C GLY A 132 0.11 21.29 14.15
N LYS A 133 -1.07 21.93 14.14
CA LYS A 133 -2.35 21.32 14.51
C LYS A 133 -2.67 20.02 13.73
N ASP A 134 -2.43 20.01 12.44
CA ASP A 134 -2.70 18.86 11.54
C ASP A 134 -1.39 18.23 11.00
N VAL A 135 -0.25 18.52 11.65
CA VAL A 135 1.06 17.99 11.29
C VAL A 135 1.34 16.75 12.14
N ARG A 136 1.84 15.69 11.51
CA ARG A 136 2.12 14.41 12.15
C ARG A 136 3.44 13.83 11.65
N GLU A 137 4.19 13.20 12.55
CA GLU A 137 5.39 12.45 12.18
C GLU A 137 5.03 11.30 11.21
N ALA A 138 5.89 11.12 10.23
CA ALA A 138 5.81 10.09 9.22
C ALA A 138 7.17 9.42 9.06
N ARG A 139 7.21 8.09 9.24
CA ARG A 139 8.44 7.29 9.18
C ARG A 139 8.26 6.11 8.26
N LEU A 140 9.24 5.87 7.41
CA LEU A 140 9.35 4.68 6.59
C LEU A 140 10.82 4.24 6.50
N ARG A 141 11.03 2.95 6.23
CA ARG A 141 12.33 2.41 5.81
C ARG A 141 12.27 2.01 4.36
N TYR A 142 13.36 2.22 3.64
CA TYR A 142 13.47 1.76 2.27
C TYR A 142 14.74 0.95 2.07
N ARG A 143 14.71 0.07 1.05
CA ARG A 143 15.86 -0.63 0.50
C ARG A 143 15.78 -0.58 -1.02
N VAL A 144 16.87 -0.19 -1.66
CA VAL A 144 17.01 -0.23 -3.12
C VAL A 144 17.20 -1.68 -3.54
N LEU A 145 16.38 -2.15 -4.45
CA LEU A 145 16.45 -3.50 -5.00
C LEU A 145 17.21 -3.53 -6.31
N ASP A 146 17.06 -2.48 -7.14
CA ASP A 146 17.73 -2.35 -8.43
C ASP A 146 17.77 -0.89 -8.88
N ARG A 147 18.71 -0.56 -9.77
CA ARG A 147 18.88 0.76 -10.39
C ARG A 147 19.02 0.62 -11.89
N ARG A 148 18.19 1.33 -12.65
CA ARG A 148 18.20 1.27 -14.11
C ARG A 148 17.68 2.57 -14.72
N ALA A 149 18.34 3.05 -15.78
CA ALA A 149 17.89 4.18 -16.60
C ALA A 149 17.48 5.44 -15.82
N GLY A 150 18.27 5.80 -14.79
CA GLY A 150 17.98 6.99 -13.97
C GLY A 150 16.85 6.81 -12.95
N CYS A 151 16.32 5.59 -12.80
CA CYS A 151 15.29 5.22 -11.82
C CYS A 151 15.82 4.17 -10.84
N ALA A 152 15.17 4.03 -9.70
CA ALA A 152 15.44 2.97 -8.73
C ALA A 152 14.15 2.24 -8.34
N LEU A 153 14.21 0.91 -8.33
CA LEU A 153 13.20 0.07 -7.70
C LEU A 153 13.50 -0.02 -6.20
N VAL A 154 12.57 0.41 -5.38
CA VAL A 154 12.73 0.41 -3.92
C VAL A 154 11.64 -0.42 -3.24
N ARG A 155 12.05 -1.21 -2.24
CA ARG A 155 11.12 -1.81 -1.27
C ARG A 155 10.97 -0.84 -0.11
N VAL A 156 9.73 -0.54 0.26
CA VAL A 156 9.40 0.39 1.33
C VAL A 156 8.60 -0.33 2.41
N ARG A 157 9.06 -0.23 3.67
CA ARG A 157 8.31 -0.64 4.86
C ARG A 157 7.78 0.59 5.57
N LEU A 158 6.46 0.72 5.67
CA LEU A 158 5.83 1.81 6.40
C LEU A 158 5.87 1.55 7.91
N LEU A 159 6.45 2.49 8.67
CA LEU A 159 6.38 2.52 10.14
C LEU A 159 5.18 3.35 10.63
N THR A 160 4.73 4.30 9.80
CA THR A 160 3.49 5.08 9.98
C THR A 160 2.66 5.03 8.70
N GLY A 161 1.38 5.42 8.75
CA GLY A 161 0.48 5.36 7.59
C GLY A 161 -0.19 6.71 7.30
N ARG A 162 0.58 7.76 6.97
CA ARG A 162 0.02 9.08 6.63
C ARG A 162 -0.45 9.11 5.17
N THR A 163 -1.42 9.98 4.88
CA THR A 163 -1.92 10.16 3.51
C THR A 163 -0.77 10.54 2.57
N HIS A 164 -0.65 9.88 1.42
CA HIS A 164 0.39 10.08 0.41
C HIS A 164 1.83 9.97 0.94
N GLN A 165 2.07 9.31 2.09
CA GLN A 165 3.33 9.35 2.81
C GLN A 165 4.54 9.01 1.92
N ILE A 166 4.55 7.83 1.28
CA ILE A 166 5.67 7.38 0.42
C ILE A 166 5.90 8.41 -0.69
N ARG A 167 4.83 8.86 -1.33
CA ARG A 167 4.86 9.78 -2.47
C ARG A 167 5.53 11.09 -2.12
N VAL A 168 5.09 11.75 -1.05
CA VAL A 168 5.61 13.05 -0.63
C VAL A 168 7.01 12.97 -0.05
N GLN A 169 7.34 11.91 0.70
CA GLN A 169 8.68 11.77 1.31
C GLN A 169 9.77 11.54 0.25
N PHE A 170 9.50 10.79 -0.81
CA PHE A 170 10.44 10.66 -1.92
C PHE A 170 10.47 11.93 -2.79
N ALA A 171 9.32 12.50 -3.13
CA ALA A 171 9.26 13.71 -3.95
C ALA A 171 9.96 14.91 -3.30
N SER A 172 9.85 15.10 -1.99
CA SER A 172 10.54 16.17 -1.25
C SER A 172 12.07 16.07 -1.29
N ARG A 173 12.60 14.92 -1.69
CA ARG A 173 14.03 14.67 -1.87
C ARG A 173 14.47 14.67 -3.33
N GLY A 174 13.62 15.19 -4.22
CA GLY A 174 13.88 15.21 -5.67
C GLY A 174 13.82 13.84 -6.34
N MET A 175 13.14 12.88 -5.71
CA MET A 175 12.99 11.51 -6.20
C MET A 175 11.49 11.13 -6.27
N PRO A 176 10.64 11.85 -7.03
CA PRO A 176 9.23 11.49 -7.13
C PRO A 176 9.04 10.08 -7.69
N LEU A 177 7.89 9.49 -7.41
CA LEU A 177 7.55 8.19 -8.00
C LEU A 177 7.22 8.36 -9.48
N VAL A 178 7.66 7.44 -10.30
CA VAL A 178 7.28 7.38 -11.72
C VAL A 178 5.76 7.33 -11.84
N GLY A 179 5.19 8.16 -12.72
CA GLY A 179 3.75 8.26 -12.95
C GLY A 179 2.95 8.96 -11.84
N ASP A 180 3.62 9.60 -10.87
CA ASP A 180 2.92 10.36 -9.83
C ASP A 180 2.48 11.75 -10.33
N ARG A 181 1.27 11.86 -10.85
CA ARG A 181 0.70 13.11 -11.37
C ARG A 181 0.55 14.24 -10.34
N ARG A 182 0.74 13.96 -9.05
CA ARG A 182 0.52 14.95 -7.98
C ARG A 182 1.81 15.50 -7.40
N TYR A 183 2.83 14.68 -7.33
CA TYR A 183 4.12 15.01 -6.72
C TYR A 183 5.29 14.86 -7.69
N GLY A 184 5.07 14.32 -8.89
CA GLY A 184 6.05 14.13 -9.95
C GLY A 184 5.89 15.14 -11.09
N ASP A 185 6.64 14.93 -12.16
CA ASP A 185 6.61 15.75 -13.36
C ASP A 185 5.42 15.44 -14.27
N ALA A 186 4.95 16.47 -14.97
CA ALA A 186 3.85 16.33 -15.92
C ALA A 186 4.20 15.44 -17.14
N ALA A 187 5.49 15.25 -17.42
CA ALA A 187 5.97 14.40 -18.52
C ALA A 187 5.55 12.93 -18.39
N ASP A 188 5.33 12.44 -17.16
CA ASP A 188 4.93 11.04 -16.90
C ASP A 188 3.41 10.86 -16.75
N ALA A 189 2.62 11.83 -17.19
CA ALA A 189 1.17 11.86 -16.94
C ALA A 189 0.39 10.65 -17.48
N ASP A 190 0.90 9.97 -18.50
CA ASP A 190 0.26 8.79 -19.10
C ASP A 190 0.70 7.47 -18.46
N THR A 191 1.76 7.50 -17.64
CA THR A 191 2.23 6.32 -16.91
C THR A 191 1.46 6.15 -15.61
N PRO A 192 0.95 4.94 -15.31
CA PRO A 192 0.38 4.65 -13.99
C PRO A 192 1.41 4.86 -12.88
N ILE A 193 0.95 5.35 -11.72
CA ILE A 193 1.85 5.53 -10.57
C ILE A 193 2.53 4.21 -10.19
N ALA A 194 3.85 4.24 -10.14
CA ALA A 194 4.67 3.10 -9.75
C ALA A 194 4.73 2.92 -8.23
N LEU A 195 3.59 2.64 -7.63
CA LEU A 195 3.44 2.30 -6.22
C LEU A 195 2.51 1.10 -6.07
N TRP A 196 3.02 0.03 -5.49
CA TRP A 196 2.32 -1.24 -5.34
C TRP A 196 2.36 -1.71 -3.89
N SER A 197 1.19 -2.03 -3.31
CA SER A 197 1.12 -2.68 -2.00
C SER A 197 1.49 -4.16 -2.17
N ALA A 198 2.76 -4.47 -1.93
CA ALA A 198 3.37 -5.75 -2.25
C ALA A 198 3.25 -6.77 -1.12
N GLY A 199 3.11 -6.33 0.14
CA GLY A 199 3.10 -7.25 1.27
C GLY A 199 2.31 -6.74 2.46
N LEU A 200 1.66 -7.69 3.14
CA LEU A 200 0.97 -7.49 4.41
C LEU A 200 1.39 -8.60 5.38
N ALA A 201 1.73 -8.24 6.62
CA ALA A 201 1.94 -9.22 7.68
C ALA A 201 1.23 -8.74 8.97
N PHE A 202 0.45 -9.64 9.58
CA PHE A 202 -0.36 -9.35 10.76
C PHE A 202 -0.74 -10.65 11.48
N ARG A 203 -1.35 -10.56 12.66
CA ARG A 203 -1.94 -11.69 13.34
C ARG A 203 -3.43 -11.82 12.99
N HIS A 204 -3.85 -13.03 12.69
CA HIS A 204 -5.27 -13.30 12.42
C HIS A 204 -6.14 -12.87 13.61
N PRO A 205 -7.19 -12.06 13.41
CA PRO A 205 -7.91 -11.41 14.50
C PRO A 205 -8.60 -12.35 15.48
N GLU A 206 -8.93 -13.57 15.07
CA GLU A 206 -9.60 -14.55 15.94
C GLU A 206 -8.61 -15.57 16.52
N THR A 207 -7.70 -16.08 15.69
CA THR A 207 -6.83 -17.21 16.10
C THR A 207 -5.47 -16.77 16.61
N GLY A 208 -5.09 -15.47 16.43
CA GLY A 208 -3.76 -14.95 16.77
C GLY A 208 -2.63 -15.50 15.89
N LYS A 209 -2.92 -16.37 14.91
CA LYS A 209 -1.93 -16.98 14.02
C LYS A 209 -1.27 -15.92 13.14
N ALA A 210 0.06 -15.99 13.00
CA ALA A 210 0.78 -15.12 12.08
C ALA A 210 0.36 -15.39 10.63
N MET A 211 0.01 -14.31 9.93
CA MET A 211 -0.38 -14.28 8.52
C MET A 211 0.59 -13.40 7.75
N ALA A 212 1.04 -13.86 6.60
CA ALA A 212 1.86 -13.07 5.69
C ALA A 212 1.41 -13.31 4.25
N PHE A 213 1.31 -12.23 3.48
CA PHE A 213 0.91 -12.24 2.08
C PHE A 213 1.90 -11.40 1.30
N GLU A 214 2.36 -11.92 0.17
CA GLU A 214 3.22 -11.20 -0.77
C GLU A 214 2.66 -11.36 -2.18
N LEU A 215 2.71 -10.29 -2.96
CA LEU A 215 2.26 -10.25 -4.34
C LEU A 215 3.13 -9.27 -5.14
N ALA A 216 3.76 -9.79 -6.18
CA ALA A 216 4.53 -8.97 -7.12
C ALA A 216 3.62 -8.03 -7.92
N PRO A 217 4.11 -6.85 -8.35
CA PRO A 217 3.39 -5.99 -9.29
C PRO A 217 3.24 -6.69 -10.65
N PRO A 218 2.30 -6.21 -11.50
CA PRO A 218 2.14 -6.74 -12.86
C PRO A 218 3.42 -6.51 -13.68
N GLN A 219 3.65 -7.38 -14.68
CA GLN A 219 4.81 -7.32 -15.56
C GLN A 219 4.61 -6.27 -16.68
N GLU A 220 4.32 -5.04 -16.30
CA GLU A 220 4.07 -3.91 -17.18
C GLU A 220 5.00 -2.75 -16.81
N THR A 221 5.15 -1.78 -17.72
CA THR A 221 5.87 -0.54 -17.43
C THR A 221 5.24 0.19 -16.23
N PRO A 222 6.08 0.69 -15.25
CA PRO A 222 7.55 0.70 -15.28
C PRO A 222 8.19 -0.51 -14.57
N TRP A 223 7.42 -1.46 -14.07
CA TRP A 223 7.93 -2.61 -13.31
C TRP A 223 8.81 -3.53 -14.16
N SER A 224 8.45 -3.70 -15.44
CA SER A 224 9.19 -4.50 -16.41
C SER A 224 10.61 -3.98 -16.69
N TRP A 225 10.92 -2.73 -16.35
CA TRP A 225 12.27 -2.18 -16.49
C TRP A 225 13.29 -2.88 -15.59
N PHE A 226 12.86 -3.49 -14.48
CA PHE A 226 13.70 -4.08 -13.44
C PHE A 226 13.69 -5.61 -13.44
N GLN A 227 13.08 -6.22 -14.45
CA GLN A 227 13.13 -7.66 -14.63
C GLN A 227 14.32 -8.01 -15.52
N ALA A 228 15.20 -8.87 -15.03
CA ALA A 228 16.28 -9.46 -15.79
C ALA A 228 15.84 -10.82 -16.32
#